data_6b138e693ee0db1e4a5535d874663c01
#
_entry.id   6b138e693ee0db1e4a5535d874663c01
#
_cell.length_a   1.000
_cell.length_b   1.000
_cell.length_c   1.000
_cell.angle_alpha   90.00
_cell.angle_beta   90.00
_cell.angle_gamma   90.00
#
_symmetry.space_group_name_H-M   'P 1'
#
loop_
_entity.id
_entity.type
_entity.pdbx_description
1 polymer ?
#
loop_
_entity_poly.entity_id
_entity_poly.type
_entity_poly.pdbx_seq_one_letter_code
_entity_poly.pdbx_strand_id
1 'polypeptide(L)'
;MKLGLSEKEAKVYLAALELGGQAAQDIAKKAGVNRATTYVILLSMIKRGLASSFTKGKKTYFAAEPPEQLDHLLRKQEEQIFEQRRDLEKMIPELRALYNRAEAKPKIRFFEGYEGIRTMIEEVTRTAPKGA
;
A
#
# COMPACT_ATOMS: atom_id res chain seq x y z
N MET A 1 3.41 -5.64 -12.36
CA MET A 1 2.20 -4.79 -12.44
C MET A 1 2.37 -3.55 -11.60
N LYS A 2 1.99 -2.40 -12.17
CA LYS A 2 2.13 -1.11 -11.45
C LYS A 2 0.80 -0.69 -10.79
N LEU A 3 0.19 -1.61 -10.06
CA LEU A 3 -1.13 -1.38 -9.46
C LEU A 3 -1.06 -1.25 -7.93
N GLY A 4 0.13 -0.95 -7.40
CA GLY A 4 0.32 -0.91 -5.95
C GLY A 4 0.64 -2.27 -5.35
N LEU A 5 0.94 -3.24 -6.19
CA LEU A 5 1.39 -4.56 -5.78
C LEU A 5 2.90 -4.68 -5.98
N SER A 6 3.57 -5.30 -5.01
CA SER A 6 4.99 -5.63 -5.17
C SER A 6 5.13 -6.75 -6.19
N GLU A 7 6.37 -7.01 -6.63
CA GLU A 7 6.65 -8.09 -7.57
C GLU A 7 6.19 -9.45 -7.02
N LYS A 8 6.46 -9.71 -5.75
CA LYS A 8 6.05 -10.96 -5.11
C LYS A 8 4.53 -11.05 -4.97
N GLU A 9 3.89 -9.94 -4.61
CA GLU A 9 2.43 -9.89 -4.53
C GLU A 9 1.77 -10.15 -5.87
N ALA A 10 2.31 -9.58 -6.93
CA ALA A 10 1.80 -9.82 -8.27
C ALA A 10 1.94 -11.28 -8.68
N LYS A 11 3.08 -11.90 -8.38
CA LYS A 11 3.31 -13.32 -8.67
C LYS A 11 2.33 -14.22 -7.93
N VAL A 12 2.07 -13.93 -6.66
CA VAL A 12 1.13 -14.70 -5.87
C VAL A 12 -0.30 -14.54 -6.39
N TYR A 13 -0.68 -13.31 -6.73
CA TYR A 13 -2.01 -13.04 -7.27
C TYR A 13 -2.24 -13.78 -8.59
N LEU A 14 -1.29 -13.70 -9.50
CA LEU A 14 -1.39 -14.38 -10.80
C LEU A 14 -1.44 -15.90 -10.63
N ALA A 15 -0.65 -16.45 -9.73
CA ALA A 15 -0.67 -17.88 -9.44
C ALA A 15 -2.03 -18.31 -8.88
N ALA A 16 -2.59 -17.53 -7.97
CA ALA A 16 -3.90 -17.81 -7.38
C ALA A 16 -5.01 -17.75 -8.44
N LEU A 17 -4.93 -16.80 -9.38
CA LEU A 17 -5.88 -16.72 -10.49
C LEU A 17 -5.84 -17.96 -11.35
N GLU A 18 -4.64 -18.44 -11.69
CA GLU A 18 -4.49 -19.60 -12.56
C GLU A 18 -4.96 -20.88 -11.89
N LEU A 19 -4.65 -21.05 -10.61
CA LEU A 19 -4.94 -22.31 -9.90
C LEU A 19 -6.38 -22.42 -9.41
N GLY A 20 -7.06 -21.30 -9.23
CA GLY A 20 -8.34 -21.30 -8.55
C GLY A 20 -8.13 -21.54 -7.06
N GLY A 21 -9.08 -22.17 -6.38
CA GLY A 21 -9.00 -22.41 -4.93
C GLY A 21 -7.96 -23.46 -4.59
N GLN A 22 -6.85 -23.08 -3.99
CA GLN A 22 -5.76 -23.97 -3.61
C GLN A 22 -5.17 -23.59 -2.26
N ALA A 23 -4.44 -24.53 -1.67
CA ALA A 23 -3.70 -24.29 -0.43
C ALA A 23 -2.54 -23.32 -0.68
N ALA A 24 -2.12 -22.59 0.34
CA ALA A 24 -1.00 -21.65 0.24
C ALA A 24 0.27 -22.31 -0.31
N GLN A 25 0.52 -23.54 0.05
CA GLN A 25 1.69 -24.30 -0.42
C GLN A 25 1.70 -24.44 -1.95
N ASP A 26 0.57 -24.74 -2.55
CA ASP A 26 0.46 -24.91 -3.99
C ASP A 26 0.59 -23.59 -4.72
N ILE A 27 0.01 -22.55 -4.17
CA ILE A 27 0.11 -21.20 -4.72
C ILE A 27 1.57 -20.74 -4.64
N ALA A 28 2.25 -21.02 -3.53
CA ALA A 28 3.66 -20.68 -3.36
C ALA A 28 4.54 -21.33 -4.41
N LYS A 29 4.32 -22.62 -4.67
CA LYS A 29 5.06 -23.35 -5.71
C LYS A 29 4.85 -22.73 -7.08
N LYS A 30 3.62 -22.44 -7.43
CA LYS A 30 3.28 -21.85 -8.74
C LYS A 30 3.89 -20.46 -8.89
N ALA A 31 3.83 -19.65 -7.83
CA ALA A 31 4.35 -18.28 -7.84
C ALA A 31 5.89 -18.21 -7.78
N GLY A 32 6.53 -19.27 -7.31
CA GLY A 32 7.97 -19.24 -7.08
C GLY A 32 8.35 -18.36 -5.88
N VAL A 33 7.46 -18.26 -4.89
CA VAL A 33 7.67 -17.48 -3.67
C VAL A 33 7.61 -18.46 -2.50
N ASN A 34 8.41 -18.24 -1.45
CA ASN A 34 8.43 -19.18 -0.36
C ASN A 34 7.07 -19.21 0.36
N ARG A 35 6.77 -20.34 1.02
CA ARG A 35 5.47 -20.61 1.62
C ARG A 35 5.07 -19.57 2.67
N ALA A 36 6.00 -19.21 3.56
CA ALA A 36 5.72 -18.27 4.64
C ALA A 36 5.38 -16.87 4.08
N THR A 37 6.15 -16.40 3.12
CA THR A 37 5.91 -15.12 2.45
C THR A 37 4.58 -15.14 1.70
N THR A 38 4.30 -16.23 0.98
CA THR A 38 3.04 -16.41 0.25
C THR A 38 1.84 -16.32 1.19
N TYR A 39 1.93 -16.96 2.34
CA TYR A 39 0.84 -16.92 3.33
C TYR A 39 0.58 -15.49 3.80
N VAL A 40 1.63 -14.75 4.14
CA VAL A 40 1.51 -13.34 4.57
C VAL A 40 0.89 -12.50 3.45
N ILE A 41 1.33 -12.71 2.22
CA ILE A 41 0.79 -11.99 1.06
C ILE A 41 -0.69 -12.29 0.86
N LEU A 42 -1.09 -13.56 0.96
CA LEU A 42 -2.49 -13.94 0.81
C LEU A 42 -3.37 -13.30 1.87
N LEU A 43 -2.91 -13.25 3.12
CA LEU A 43 -3.66 -12.56 4.18
C LEU A 43 -3.81 -11.06 3.90
N SER A 44 -2.75 -10.43 3.41
CA SER A 44 -2.78 -9.02 3.01
C SER A 44 -3.76 -8.80 1.87
N MET A 45 -3.77 -9.68 0.89
CA MET A 45 -4.69 -9.60 -0.25
C MET A 45 -6.15 -9.73 0.19
N ILE A 46 -6.43 -10.61 1.14
CA ILE A 46 -7.77 -10.75 1.70
C ILE A 46 -8.25 -9.42 2.30
N LYS A 47 -7.38 -8.74 3.05
CA LYS A 47 -7.70 -7.42 3.61
C LYS A 47 -8.01 -6.39 2.53
N ARG A 48 -7.38 -6.49 1.38
CA ARG A 48 -7.58 -5.56 0.27
C ARG A 48 -8.69 -5.99 -0.69
N GLY A 49 -9.36 -7.10 -0.39
CA GLY A 49 -10.44 -7.60 -1.23
C GLY A 49 -9.99 -8.28 -2.51
N LEU A 50 -8.71 -8.64 -2.61
CA LEU A 50 -8.13 -9.27 -3.81
C LEU A 50 -8.12 -10.78 -3.74
N ALA A 51 -8.36 -11.35 -2.57
CA ALA A 51 -8.41 -12.79 -2.36
C ALA A 51 -9.43 -13.12 -1.30
N SER A 52 -9.81 -14.38 -1.25
CA SER A 52 -10.68 -14.93 -0.23
C SER A 52 -10.10 -16.24 0.27
N SER A 53 -10.53 -16.67 1.44
CA SER A 53 -10.15 -17.95 1.97
C SER A 53 -11.40 -18.75 2.30
N PHE A 54 -11.30 -20.07 2.20
CA PHE A 54 -12.38 -20.96 2.62
C PHE A 54 -11.77 -22.22 3.21
N THR A 55 -12.52 -22.83 4.10
CA THR A 55 -12.09 -24.06 4.77
C THR A 55 -12.86 -25.24 4.19
N LYS A 56 -12.14 -26.28 3.82
CA LYS A 56 -12.72 -27.53 3.36
C LYS A 56 -12.09 -28.66 4.15
N GLY A 57 -12.88 -29.29 5.01
CA GLY A 57 -12.34 -30.25 5.99
C GLY A 57 -11.47 -29.53 7.01
N LYS A 58 -10.22 -29.97 7.17
CA LYS A 58 -9.26 -29.35 8.10
C LYS A 58 -8.29 -28.42 7.41
N LYS A 59 -8.44 -28.20 6.10
CA LYS A 59 -7.52 -27.39 5.33
C LYS A 59 -8.11 -26.06 4.93
N THR A 60 -7.27 -25.05 4.90
CA THR A 60 -7.62 -23.72 4.42
C THR A 60 -7.13 -23.55 2.99
N TYR A 61 -8.01 -23.08 2.14
CA TYR A 61 -7.73 -22.81 0.72
C TYR A 61 -7.87 -21.32 0.46
N PHE A 62 -7.16 -20.83 -0.53
CA PHE A 62 -7.18 -19.43 -0.93
C PHE A 62 -7.51 -19.34 -2.40
N ALA A 63 -8.27 -18.33 -2.76
CA ALA A 63 -8.63 -18.06 -4.15
C ALA A 63 -8.49 -16.57 -4.43
N ALA A 64 -8.00 -16.22 -5.62
CA ALA A 64 -7.99 -14.84 -6.06
C ALA A 64 -9.42 -14.40 -6.36
N GLU A 65 -9.75 -13.18 -5.99
CA GLU A 65 -11.00 -12.56 -6.39
C GLU A 65 -10.93 -12.15 -7.86
N PRO A 66 -12.07 -11.92 -8.51
CA PRO A 66 -12.07 -11.53 -9.93
C PRO A 66 -11.22 -10.29 -10.19
N PRO A 67 -10.62 -10.17 -11.39
CA PRO A 67 -9.76 -9.03 -11.73
C PRO A 67 -10.41 -7.66 -11.56
N GLU A 68 -11.74 -7.60 -11.60
CA GLU A 68 -12.49 -6.36 -11.36
C GLU A 68 -12.24 -5.78 -9.99
N GLN A 69 -11.82 -6.60 -9.02
CA GLN A 69 -11.46 -6.13 -7.69
C GLN A 69 -10.22 -5.25 -7.69
N LEU A 70 -9.38 -5.34 -8.71
CA LEU A 70 -8.25 -4.42 -8.88
C LEU A 70 -8.73 -2.99 -9.10
N ASP A 71 -9.85 -2.82 -9.79
CA ASP A 71 -10.45 -1.50 -9.96
C ASP A 71 -10.91 -0.92 -8.62
N HIS A 72 -11.51 -1.75 -7.77
CA HIS A 72 -11.89 -1.33 -6.41
C HIS A 72 -10.67 -0.91 -5.60
N LEU A 73 -9.57 -1.63 -5.74
CA LEU A 73 -8.31 -1.27 -5.06
C LEU A 73 -7.85 0.11 -5.49
N LEU A 74 -7.87 0.38 -6.79
CA LEU A 74 -7.44 1.67 -7.34
C LEU A 74 -8.36 2.81 -6.90
N ARG A 75 -9.67 2.57 -6.88
CA ARG A 75 -10.63 3.57 -6.39
C ARG A 75 -10.38 3.91 -4.93
N LYS A 76 -10.09 2.90 -4.12
CA LYS A 76 -9.78 3.12 -2.71
C LYS A 76 -8.50 3.94 -2.54
N GLN A 77 -7.50 3.70 -3.38
CA GLN A 77 -6.28 4.50 -3.38
C GLN A 77 -6.56 5.95 -3.78
N GLU A 78 -7.43 6.17 -4.77
CA GLU A 78 -7.85 7.52 -5.17
C GLU A 78 -8.53 8.25 -4.00
N GLU A 79 -9.41 7.58 -3.29
CA GLU A 79 -10.08 8.14 -2.11
C GLU A 79 -9.07 8.53 -1.03
N GLN A 80 -8.09 7.67 -0.77
CA GLN A 80 -7.04 7.93 0.20
C GLN A 80 -6.20 9.15 -0.18
N ILE A 81 -5.85 9.26 -1.46
CA ILE A 81 -5.10 10.42 -1.96
C ILE A 81 -5.93 11.69 -1.85
N PHE A 82 -7.21 11.61 -2.17
CA PHE A 82 -8.11 12.74 -2.03
C PHE A 82 -8.17 13.25 -0.58
N GLU A 83 -8.30 12.32 0.37
CA GLU A 83 -8.30 12.66 1.79
C GLU A 83 -6.97 13.26 2.24
N GLN A 84 -5.86 12.69 1.79
CA GLN A 84 -4.53 13.19 2.09
C GLN A 84 -4.33 14.60 1.56
N ARG A 85 -4.83 14.90 0.36
CA ARG A 85 -4.77 16.25 -0.19
C ARG A 85 -5.57 17.23 0.62
N ARG A 86 -6.75 16.83 1.07
CA ARG A 86 -7.58 17.68 1.92
C ARG A 86 -6.88 17.99 3.24
N ASP A 87 -6.25 16.97 3.84
CA ASP A 87 -5.48 17.16 5.07
C ASP A 87 -4.30 18.10 4.84
N LEU A 88 -3.60 17.93 3.72
CA LEU A 88 -2.49 18.81 3.36
C LEU A 88 -2.97 20.25 3.20
N GLU A 89 -4.08 20.46 2.51
CA GLU A 89 -4.65 21.82 2.33
C GLU A 89 -4.93 22.50 3.66
N LYS A 90 -5.40 21.74 4.65
CA LYS A 90 -5.63 22.26 6.00
C LYS A 90 -4.33 22.59 6.72
N MET A 91 -3.26 21.86 6.41
CA MET A 91 -1.94 22.06 7.01
C MET A 91 -1.14 23.18 6.36
N ILE A 92 -1.41 23.49 5.10
CA ILE A 92 -0.63 24.48 4.34
C ILE A 92 -0.48 25.82 5.07
N PRO A 93 -1.54 26.42 5.65
CA PRO A 93 -1.37 27.68 6.39
C PRO A 93 -0.38 27.58 7.53
N GLU A 94 -0.41 26.47 8.28
CA GLU A 94 0.53 26.26 9.39
C GLU A 94 1.95 26.06 8.88
N LEU A 95 2.10 25.26 7.82
CA LEU A 95 3.40 25.03 7.19
C LEU A 95 3.96 26.33 6.61
N ARG A 96 3.11 27.14 6.01
CA ARG A 96 3.50 28.44 5.46
C ARG A 96 3.98 29.38 6.57
N ALA A 97 3.29 29.39 7.70
CA ALA A 97 3.68 30.19 8.85
C ALA A 97 5.05 29.78 9.39
N LEU A 98 5.31 28.47 9.44
CA LEU A 98 6.64 27.95 9.84
C LEU A 98 7.71 28.35 8.84
N TYR A 99 7.43 28.22 7.57
CA TYR A 99 8.36 28.62 6.51
C TYR A 99 8.72 30.12 6.58
N ASN A 100 7.70 30.98 6.76
CA ASN A 100 7.92 32.42 6.87
C ASN A 100 8.76 32.77 8.10
N ARG A 101 8.53 32.09 9.24
CA ARG A 101 9.35 32.29 10.44
C ARG A 101 10.77 31.83 10.23
N ALA A 102 10.96 30.72 9.52
CA ALA A 102 12.29 30.18 9.23
C ALA A 102 13.08 31.13 8.35
N GLU A 103 12.44 31.80 7.37
CA GLU A 103 13.11 32.80 6.54
C GLU A 103 13.57 34.02 7.36
N ALA A 104 12.85 34.39 8.40
CA ALA A 104 13.17 35.51 9.26
C ALA A 104 14.22 35.15 10.33
N LYS A 105 14.67 33.88 10.42
CA LYS A 105 15.58 33.40 11.45
C LYS A 105 16.95 33.02 10.84
N PRO A 106 18.01 32.89 11.70
CA PRO A 106 19.30 32.39 11.23
C PRO A 106 19.17 31.06 10.52
N LYS A 107 20.04 30.84 9.53
CA LYS A 107 20.03 29.64 8.67
C LYS A 107 20.04 28.31 9.44
N ILE A 108 20.75 28.26 10.56
CA ILE A 108 20.86 27.02 11.36
C ILE A 108 19.48 26.58 11.85
N ARG A 109 18.68 27.52 12.37
CA ARG A 109 17.31 27.21 12.81
C ARG A 109 16.40 26.87 11.65
N PHE A 110 16.65 27.48 10.50
CA PHE A 110 15.92 27.14 9.29
C PHE A 110 16.11 25.68 8.92
N PHE A 111 17.36 25.19 8.93
CA PHE A 111 17.62 23.80 8.60
C PHE A 111 16.98 22.81 9.58
N GLU A 112 17.01 23.10 10.86
CA GLU A 112 16.38 22.26 11.87
C GLU A 112 14.88 22.16 11.65
N GLY A 113 14.22 23.30 11.44
CA GLY A 113 12.79 23.32 11.14
C GLY A 113 12.46 22.65 9.83
N TYR A 114 13.28 22.87 8.83
CA TYR A 114 13.09 22.28 7.51
C TYR A 114 13.18 20.75 7.56
N GLU A 115 14.16 20.20 8.26
CA GLU A 115 14.31 18.76 8.36
C GLU A 115 13.13 18.11 9.08
N GLY A 116 12.61 18.72 10.14
CA GLY A 116 11.43 18.22 10.81
C GLY A 116 10.20 18.17 9.90
N ILE A 117 9.96 19.24 9.19
CA ILE A 117 8.85 19.32 8.23
C ILE A 117 9.05 18.33 7.09
N ARG A 118 10.26 18.24 6.57
CA ARG A 118 10.60 17.32 5.49
C ARG A 118 10.36 15.88 5.91
N THR A 119 10.76 15.50 7.11
CA THR A 119 10.53 14.15 7.63
C THR A 119 9.03 13.84 7.69
N MET A 120 8.24 14.78 8.18
CA MET A 120 6.79 14.64 8.24
C MET A 120 6.17 14.46 6.86
N ILE A 121 6.60 15.25 5.89
CA ILE A 121 6.13 15.16 4.50
C ILE A 121 6.57 13.84 3.87
N GLU A 122 7.80 13.40 4.13
CA GLU A 122 8.28 12.12 3.62
C GLU A 122 7.48 10.94 4.17
N GLU A 123 7.10 10.96 5.42
CA GLU A 123 6.24 9.94 6.00
C GLU A 123 4.88 9.88 5.32
N VAL A 124 4.27 11.03 5.08
CA VAL A 124 3.01 11.11 4.34
C VAL A 124 3.19 10.57 2.92
N THR A 125 4.29 10.92 2.27
CA THR A 125 4.59 10.48 0.90
C THR A 125 4.84 8.98 0.82
N ARG A 126 5.42 8.37 1.85
CA ARG A 126 5.63 6.92 1.88
C ARG A 126 4.33 6.13 1.93
N THR A 127 3.31 6.68 2.54
CA THR A 127 1.99 6.04 2.62
C THR A 127 1.14 6.32 1.41
N ALA A 128 1.52 7.29 0.58
CA ALA A 128 0.84 7.64 -0.65
C ALA A 128 1.44 6.89 -1.84
N PRO A 129 0.64 6.52 -2.85
CA PRO A 129 1.18 5.93 -4.08
C PRO A 129 2.13 6.92 -4.77
N LYS A 130 3.22 6.40 -5.31
CA LYS A 130 4.14 7.22 -6.10
C LYS A 130 3.47 7.72 -7.36
N GLY A 131 3.80 8.91 -7.75
CA GLY A 131 3.20 9.57 -8.89
C GLY A 131 1.98 10.39 -8.54
N ALA A 132 1.62 10.36 -7.27
CA ALA A 132 0.58 11.24 -6.74
C ALA A 132 1.12 12.66 -6.57
#